data_8fbae32300f75f9ef9556672de089a9a
#
_entry.id   8fbae32300f75f9ef9556672de089a9a
#
_cell.length_a   1.000
_cell.length_b   1.000
_cell.length_c   1.000
_cell.angle_alpha   90.00
_cell.angle_beta   90.00
_cell.angle_gamma   90.00
#
_symmetry.space_group_name_H-M   'P 1'
#
loop_
_entity.id
_entity.type
_entity.pdbx_description
1 polymer ?
#
loop_
_entity_poly.entity_id
_entity_poly.type
_entity_poly.pdbx_seq_one_letter_code
_entity_poly.pdbx_strand_id
1 'polypeptide(L)'
;MPNDDLRANPDITVTDQLDSADAAVISDGLRAYYLSQTGYYDFRPLAVFVRDPQTGKVISGLHGRSEFGLVYVAWFFLPEDWRRARIGSRVLAVAEEEGRRRGCTRIALTTLSIEAPGFYQKQGYAVAATIDCEPPGLTRYYMMKKL
;
A
#
# COMPACT_ATOMS: atom_id res chain seq x y z
N MET A 1 1.61 11.18 36.09
CA MET A 1 1.96 12.43 35.40
C MET A 1 3.12 12.13 34.48
N PRO A 2 3.01 12.34 33.19
CA PRO A 2 4.19 12.28 32.32
C PRO A 2 5.16 13.34 32.80
N ASN A 3 6.42 12.96 32.94
CA ASN A 3 7.48 13.80 33.40
C ASN A 3 7.61 15.02 32.46
N ASP A 4 7.35 16.23 32.95
CA ASP A 4 7.43 17.48 32.16
C ASP A 4 8.83 17.69 31.54
N ASP A 5 9.87 17.14 32.16
CA ASP A 5 11.24 17.17 31.63
C ASP A 5 11.39 16.40 30.31
N LEU A 6 10.62 15.32 30.06
CA LEU A 6 10.67 14.56 28.81
C LEU A 6 10.07 15.31 27.61
N ARG A 7 9.13 16.23 27.88
CA ARG A 7 8.56 17.08 26.85
C ARG A 7 9.42 18.26 26.45
N ALA A 8 10.28 18.70 27.38
CA ALA A 8 11.14 19.86 27.19
C ALA A 8 12.39 19.54 26.35
N ASN A 9 12.94 18.33 26.46
CA ASN A 9 14.16 17.93 25.76
C ASN A 9 14.22 16.42 25.48
N PRO A 10 13.39 15.88 24.58
CA PRO A 10 13.46 14.49 24.20
C PRO A 10 14.74 14.21 23.38
N ASP A 11 15.27 13.01 23.50
CA ASP A 11 16.33 12.53 22.62
C ASP A 11 15.70 12.08 21.30
N ILE A 12 16.13 12.69 20.19
CA ILE A 12 15.59 12.42 18.83
C ILE A 12 16.68 11.75 18.01
N THR A 13 16.45 10.51 17.63
CA THR A 13 17.40 9.67 16.90
C THR A 13 16.86 9.24 15.54
N VAL A 14 17.78 8.93 14.60
CA VAL A 14 17.47 8.39 13.27
C VAL A 14 18.15 7.03 13.11
N THR A 15 17.47 6.09 12.45
CA THR A 15 18.00 4.77 12.13
C THR A 15 17.42 4.27 10.80
N ASP A 16 18.18 3.47 10.10
CA ASP A 16 17.73 2.68 8.95
C ASP A 16 17.39 1.23 9.32
N GLN A 17 17.53 0.89 10.61
CA GLN A 17 17.17 -0.43 11.15
C GLN A 17 15.90 -0.30 12.01
N LEU A 18 14.79 -0.74 11.45
CA LEU A 18 13.49 -0.65 12.11
C LEU A 18 13.26 -1.86 13.00
N ASP A 19 13.40 -1.68 14.31
CA ASP A 19 12.99 -2.68 15.29
C ASP A 19 11.45 -2.77 15.35
N SER A 20 10.93 -4.00 15.41
CA SER A 20 9.48 -4.23 15.40
C SER A 20 8.77 -3.71 16.65
N ALA A 21 9.44 -3.73 17.81
CA ALA A 21 8.87 -3.19 19.05
C ALA A 21 8.79 -1.67 19.01
N ASP A 22 9.82 -1.00 18.48
CA ASP A 22 9.82 0.45 18.31
C ASP A 22 8.76 0.88 17.28
N ALA A 23 8.63 0.15 16.16
CA ALA A 23 7.60 0.39 15.16
C ALA A 23 6.19 0.24 15.75
N ALA A 24 5.97 -0.74 16.63
CA ALA A 24 4.69 -0.97 17.28
C ALA A 24 4.26 0.21 18.17
N VAL A 25 5.20 0.89 18.82
CA VAL A 25 4.90 2.10 19.61
C VAL A 25 4.20 3.15 18.75
N ILE A 26 4.68 3.34 17.52
CA ILE A 26 4.10 4.31 16.58
C ILE A 26 2.73 3.85 16.10
N SER A 27 2.61 2.61 15.64
CA SER A 27 1.34 2.09 15.10
C SER A 27 0.25 1.97 16.16
N ASP A 28 0.60 1.55 17.39
CA ASP A 28 -0.36 1.45 18.50
C ASP A 28 -0.80 2.84 18.98
N GLY A 29 0.12 3.80 19.00
CA GLY A 29 -0.19 5.19 19.31
C GLY A 29 -1.16 5.80 18.30
N LEU A 30 -0.94 5.59 17.00
CA LEU A 30 -1.84 6.04 15.95
C LEU A 30 -3.20 5.36 16.04
N ARG A 31 -3.23 4.06 16.28
CA ARG A 31 -4.47 3.31 16.48
C ARG A 31 -5.30 3.89 17.62
N ALA A 32 -4.68 4.11 18.79
CA ALA A 32 -5.35 4.70 19.93
C ALA A 32 -5.90 6.10 19.62
N TYR A 33 -5.12 6.92 18.91
CA TYR A 33 -5.53 8.24 18.48
C TYR A 33 -6.74 8.18 17.52
N TYR A 34 -6.69 7.35 16.48
CA TYR A 34 -7.80 7.20 15.54
C TYR A 34 -9.07 6.73 16.23
N LEU A 35 -8.98 5.76 17.12
CA LEU A 35 -10.12 5.30 17.92
C LEU A 35 -10.71 6.43 18.78
N SER A 36 -9.85 7.26 19.39
CA SER A 36 -10.32 8.37 20.20
C SER A 36 -11.03 9.46 19.41
N GLN A 37 -10.64 9.68 18.16
CA GLN A 37 -11.20 10.73 17.31
C GLN A 37 -12.43 10.26 16.51
N THR A 38 -12.44 9.01 16.06
CA THR A 38 -13.46 8.50 15.14
C THR A 38 -14.34 7.40 15.74
N GLY A 39 -13.91 6.79 16.83
CA GLY A 39 -14.54 5.56 17.36
C GLY A 39 -14.33 4.35 16.47
N TYR A 40 -13.43 4.43 15.48
CA TYR A 40 -13.29 3.44 14.42
C TYR A 40 -11.83 3.18 14.03
N TYR A 41 -11.51 1.92 13.79
CA TYR A 41 -10.21 1.48 13.28
C TYR A 41 -10.34 0.08 12.70
N ASP A 42 -10.12 -0.05 11.39
CA ASP A 42 -10.34 -1.30 10.64
C ASP A 42 -9.14 -1.73 9.80
N PHE A 43 -7.94 -1.32 10.19
CA PHE A 43 -6.71 -1.72 9.51
C PHE A 43 -6.63 -3.24 9.36
N ARG A 44 -6.45 -3.70 8.11
CA ARG A 44 -6.27 -5.12 7.77
C ARG A 44 -5.26 -5.26 6.63
N PRO A 45 -4.27 -6.14 6.76
CA PRO A 45 -3.44 -6.53 5.61
C PRO A 45 -4.30 -7.08 4.48
N LEU A 46 -3.86 -6.81 3.25
CA LEU A 46 -4.46 -7.36 2.03
C LEU A 46 -3.34 -7.86 1.14
N ALA A 47 -3.43 -9.11 0.69
CA ALA A 47 -2.50 -9.67 -0.27
C ALA A 47 -3.24 -10.54 -1.28
N VAL A 48 -2.78 -10.51 -2.53
CA VAL A 48 -3.23 -11.40 -3.61
C VAL A 48 -1.99 -12.07 -4.18
N PHE A 49 -1.90 -13.37 -4.04
CA PHE A 49 -0.75 -14.14 -4.52
C PHE A 49 -1.10 -14.97 -5.75
N VAL A 50 -0.19 -14.97 -6.71
CA VAL A 50 -0.20 -15.91 -7.82
C VAL A 50 0.75 -17.05 -7.45
N ARG A 51 0.25 -18.27 -7.48
CA ARG A 51 1.03 -19.46 -7.13
C ARG A 51 1.23 -20.35 -8.34
N ASP A 52 2.41 -20.94 -8.40
CA ASP A 52 2.68 -22.04 -9.31
C ASP A 52 1.77 -23.23 -8.96
N PRO A 53 0.92 -23.70 -9.90
CA PRO A 53 -0.01 -24.79 -9.61
C PRO A 53 0.67 -26.12 -9.32
N GLN A 54 1.92 -26.33 -9.76
CA GLN A 54 2.66 -27.56 -9.54
C GLN A 54 3.37 -27.60 -8.19
N THR A 55 3.94 -26.46 -7.77
CA THR A 55 4.76 -26.40 -6.55
C THR A 55 4.06 -25.71 -5.39
N GLY A 56 2.99 -24.94 -5.63
CA GLY A 56 2.30 -24.12 -4.64
C GLY A 56 3.09 -22.86 -4.22
N LYS A 57 4.29 -22.64 -4.77
CA LYS A 57 5.13 -21.50 -4.43
C LYS A 57 4.54 -20.19 -4.98
N VAL A 58 4.66 -19.12 -4.20
CA VAL A 58 4.31 -17.77 -4.67
C VAL A 58 5.33 -17.31 -5.69
N ILE A 59 4.86 -16.86 -6.84
CA ILE A 59 5.68 -16.39 -7.97
C ILE A 59 5.41 -14.93 -8.32
N SER A 60 4.28 -14.38 -7.88
CA SER A 60 3.85 -13.03 -8.22
C SER A 60 2.74 -12.59 -7.27
N GLY A 61 2.33 -11.35 -7.36
CA GLY A 61 1.19 -10.83 -6.63
C GLY A 61 1.36 -9.40 -6.17
N LEU A 62 0.44 -8.97 -5.35
CA LEU A 62 0.45 -7.68 -4.70
C LEU A 62 0.19 -7.83 -3.20
N HIS A 63 0.62 -6.86 -2.43
CA HIS A 63 0.19 -6.71 -1.05
C HIS A 63 0.13 -5.24 -0.63
N GLY A 64 -0.63 -5.00 0.38
CA GLY A 64 -0.86 -3.72 0.98
C GLY A 64 -1.80 -3.86 2.17
N ARG A 65 -2.75 -2.97 2.27
CA ARG A 65 -3.69 -2.92 3.38
C ARG A 65 -5.00 -2.27 2.99
N SER A 66 -6.00 -2.44 3.81
CA SER A 66 -7.22 -1.63 3.79
C SER A 66 -7.45 -0.97 5.14
N GLU A 67 -7.88 0.27 5.12
CA GLU A 67 -8.26 1.07 6.29
C GLU A 67 -9.12 2.26 5.86
N PHE A 68 -10.09 2.62 6.68
CA PHE A 68 -10.93 3.81 6.47
C PHE A 68 -11.54 3.90 5.06
N GLY A 69 -11.97 2.77 4.51
CA GLY A 69 -12.59 2.75 3.19
C GLY A 69 -11.63 2.82 2.00
N LEU A 70 -10.34 2.74 2.24
CA LEU A 70 -9.29 2.79 1.22
C LEU A 70 -8.49 1.47 1.20
N VAL A 71 -8.33 0.89 0.01
CA VAL A 71 -7.29 -0.11 -0.25
C VAL A 71 -6.05 0.62 -0.72
N TYR A 72 -4.92 0.37 -0.08
CA TYR A 72 -3.62 0.85 -0.52
C TYR A 72 -2.74 -0.33 -0.93
N VAL A 73 -2.37 -0.38 -2.20
CA VAL A 73 -1.44 -1.38 -2.74
C VAL A 73 -0.02 -0.85 -2.55
N ALA A 74 0.72 -1.48 -1.65
CA ALA A 74 2.10 -1.07 -1.35
C ALA A 74 3.10 -1.61 -2.38
N TRP A 75 2.94 -2.88 -2.77
CA TRP A 75 3.85 -3.56 -3.69
C TRP A 75 3.06 -4.42 -4.66
N PHE A 76 3.43 -4.35 -5.93
CA PHE A 76 2.88 -5.20 -6.97
C PHE A 76 4.00 -5.63 -7.91
N PHE A 77 4.25 -6.92 -7.99
CA PHE A 77 5.26 -7.51 -8.85
C PHE A 77 4.66 -8.57 -9.76
N LEU A 78 5.02 -8.50 -11.03
CA LEU A 78 4.67 -9.49 -12.04
C LEU A 78 5.90 -9.77 -12.91
N PRO A 79 6.37 -11.03 -13.03
CA PRO A 79 7.45 -11.38 -13.93
C PRO A 79 7.15 -10.96 -15.37
N GLU A 80 8.18 -10.59 -16.12
CA GLU A 80 8.03 -10.06 -17.49
C GLU A 80 7.26 -11.01 -18.41
N ASP A 81 7.58 -12.31 -18.34
CA ASP A 81 6.94 -13.36 -19.16
C ASP A 81 5.42 -13.50 -18.88
N TRP A 82 4.96 -13.01 -17.75
CA TRP A 82 3.56 -13.12 -17.30
C TRP A 82 2.73 -11.87 -17.59
N ARG A 83 3.38 -10.77 -18.00
CA ARG A 83 2.70 -9.47 -18.21
C ARG A 83 1.70 -9.50 -19.36
N ARG A 84 1.87 -10.38 -20.35
CA ARG A 84 1.01 -10.49 -21.53
C ARG A 84 -0.20 -11.42 -21.37
N ALA A 85 -0.26 -12.21 -20.28
CA ALA A 85 -1.29 -13.22 -20.04
C ALA A 85 -2.50 -12.67 -19.26
N ARG A 86 -2.68 -11.36 -19.16
CA ARG A 86 -3.73 -10.69 -18.37
C ARG A 86 -3.72 -11.06 -16.88
N ILE A 87 -2.66 -11.63 -16.37
CA ILE A 87 -2.55 -12.00 -14.96
C ILE A 87 -2.55 -10.76 -14.07
N GLY A 88 -1.85 -9.71 -14.48
CA GLY A 88 -1.83 -8.44 -13.75
C GLY A 88 -3.22 -7.84 -13.56
N SER A 89 -4.04 -7.79 -14.60
CA SER A 89 -5.42 -7.29 -14.51
C SER A 89 -6.31 -8.18 -13.64
N ARG A 90 -6.10 -9.49 -13.67
CA ARG A 90 -6.83 -10.45 -12.81
C ARG A 90 -6.45 -10.30 -11.33
N VAL A 91 -5.16 -10.16 -11.04
CA VAL A 91 -4.67 -9.93 -9.67
C VAL A 91 -5.24 -8.63 -9.12
N LEU A 92 -5.22 -7.57 -9.91
CA LEU A 92 -5.75 -6.26 -9.52
C LEU A 92 -7.27 -6.33 -9.30
N ALA A 93 -8.00 -7.02 -10.17
CA ALA A 93 -9.45 -7.21 -10.02
C ALA A 93 -9.82 -7.96 -8.73
N VAL A 94 -9.03 -8.97 -8.35
CA VAL A 94 -9.22 -9.69 -7.07
C VAL A 94 -9.02 -8.76 -5.88
N ALA A 95 -7.99 -7.91 -5.92
CA ALA A 95 -7.76 -6.92 -4.86
C ALA A 95 -8.90 -5.90 -4.77
N GLU A 96 -9.40 -5.43 -5.90
CA GLU A 96 -10.54 -4.50 -5.97
C GLU A 96 -11.81 -5.12 -5.39
N GLU A 97 -12.11 -6.37 -5.74
CA GLU A 97 -13.27 -7.09 -5.23
C GLU A 97 -13.17 -7.33 -3.72
N GLU A 98 -11.98 -7.71 -3.22
CA GLU A 98 -11.74 -7.81 -1.79
C GLU A 98 -11.94 -6.46 -1.09
N GLY A 99 -11.49 -5.38 -1.71
CA GLY A 99 -11.73 -4.01 -1.23
C GLY A 99 -13.22 -3.70 -1.08
N ARG A 100 -14.02 -4.01 -2.10
CA ARG A 100 -15.49 -3.85 -2.06
C ARG A 100 -16.10 -4.66 -0.94
N ARG A 101 -15.68 -5.90 -0.79
CA ARG A 101 -16.15 -6.80 0.27
C ARG A 101 -15.85 -6.28 1.68
N ARG A 102 -14.76 -5.54 1.84
CA ARG A 102 -14.38 -4.86 3.09
C ARG A 102 -15.07 -3.51 3.28
N GLY A 103 -15.91 -3.08 2.35
CA GLY A 103 -16.58 -1.79 2.38
C GLY A 103 -15.73 -0.62 1.91
N CYS A 104 -14.61 -0.88 1.23
CA CYS A 104 -13.79 0.18 0.66
C CYS A 104 -14.43 0.79 -0.58
N THR A 105 -14.25 2.09 -0.76
CA THR A 105 -14.80 2.87 -1.88
C THR A 105 -13.73 3.35 -2.85
N ARG A 106 -12.46 3.16 -2.52
CA ARG A 106 -11.29 3.59 -3.28
C ARG A 106 -10.17 2.56 -3.18
N ILE A 107 -9.37 2.50 -4.23
CA ILE A 107 -8.08 1.81 -4.24
C ILE A 107 -7.02 2.75 -4.79
N ALA A 108 -5.87 2.82 -4.13
CA ALA A 108 -4.77 3.68 -4.49
C ALA A 108 -3.45 2.90 -4.55
N LEU A 109 -2.55 3.36 -5.39
CA LEU A 109 -1.20 2.81 -5.54
C LEU A 109 -0.27 3.87 -6.09
N THR A 110 1.03 3.56 -6.08
CA THR A 110 2.02 4.35 -6.80
C THR A 110 2.74 3.48 -7.82
N THR A 111 3.16 4.09 -8.92
CA THR A 111 3.97 3.43 -9.95
C THR A 111 5.00 4.41 -10.50
N LEU A 112 6.13 3.89 -10.95
CA LEU A 112 7.17 4.69 -11.60
C LEU A 112 6.97 4.71 -13.12
N SER A 113 7.43 5.77 -13.77
CA SER A 113 7.33 5.92 -15.23
C SER A 113 7.98 4.79 -16.02
N ILE A 114 8.95 4.09 -15.42
CA ILE A 114 9.60 2.91 -16.00
C ILE A 114 8.81 1.60 -15.78
N GLU A 115 7.77 1.62 -14.96
CA GLU A 115 6.93 0.44 -14.69
C GLU A 115 5.76 0.38 -15.68
N ALA A 116 4.54 0.68 -15.24
CA ALA A 116 3.37 0.50 -16.08
C ALA A 116 2.23 1.48 -15.80
N PRO A 117 2.43 2.82 -15.85
CA PRO A 117 1.32 3.75 -15.61
C PRO A 117 0.17 3.56 -16.61
N GLY A 118 0.48 3.25 -17.87
CA GLY A 118 -0.53 2.97 -18.90
C GLY A 118 -1.36 1.72 -18.63
N PHE A 119 -0.78 0.71 -18.00
CA PHE A 119 -1.53 -0.48 -17.56
C PHE A 119 -2.63 -0.10 -16.57
N TYR A 120 -2.28 0.68 -15.55
CA TYR A 120 -3.26 1.11 -14.53
C TYR A 120 -4.33 2.03 -15.11
N GLN A 121 -3.98 2.92 -16.03
CA GLN A 121 -4.96 3.76 -16.72
C GLN A 121 -5.99 2.92 -17.49
N LYS A 122 -5.55 1.86 -18.16
CA LYS A 122 -6.44 0.91 -18.84
C LYS A 122 -7.37 0.16 -17.88
N GLN A 123 -6.94 -0.01 -16.62
CA GLN A 123 -7.77 -0.62 -15.58
C GLN A 123 -8.70 0.39 -14.89
N GLY A 124 -8.73 1.64 -15.33
CA GLY A 124 -9.63 2.66 -14.81
C GLY A 124 -9.02 3.53 -13.70
N TYR A 125 -7.70 3.45 -13.49
CA TYR A 125 -6.99 4.31 -12.54
C TYR A 125 -6.67 5.66 -13.16
N ALA A 126 -6.85 6.72 -12.40
CA ALA A 126 -6.49 8.08 -12.78
C ALA A 126 -5.27 8.54 -11.98
N VAL A 127 -4.44 9.36 -12.61
CA VAL A 127 -3.30 10.02 -11.94
C VAL A 127 -3.85 11.13 -11.04
N ALA A 128 -3.61 11.01 -9.74
CA ALA A 128 -4.00 12.02 -8.75
C ALA A 128 -2.86 13.01 -8.49
N ALA A 129 -1.61 12.56 -8.55
CA ALA A 129 -0.42 13.40 -8.36
C ALA A 129 0.80 12.75 -9.01
N THR A 130 1.81 13.58 -9.27
CA THR A 130 3.11 13.15 -9.78
C THR A 130 4.23 13.76 -8.95
N ILE A 131 5.33 13.02 -8.81
CA ILE A 131 6.55 13.50 -8.14
C ILE A 131 7.74 13.17 -9.04
N ASP A 132 8.55 14.18 -9.33
CA ASP A 132 9.84 13.98 -9.99
C ASP A 132 10.80 13.29 -9.03
N CYS A 133 11.42 12.22 -9.48
CA CYS A 133 12.31 11.38 -8.70
C CYS A 133 13.73 11.41 -9.27
N GLU A 134 14.61 10.63 -8.68
CA GLU A 134 15.96 10.40 -9.18
C GLU A 134 16.09 8.96 -9.72
N PRO A 135 16.86 8.74 -10.80
CA PRO A 135 17.62 9.75 -11.57
C PRO A 135 16.70 10.67 -12.39
N PRO A 136 17.21 11.81 -12.89
CA PRO A 136 16.42 12.77 -13.67
C PRO A 136 15.65 12.10 -14.82
N GLY A 137 14.38 12.48 -14.97
CA GLY A 137 13.46 11.87 -15.95
C GLY A 137 12.59 10.73 -15.37
N LEU A 138 12.87 10.27 -14.16
CA LEU A 138 12.03 9.30 -13.47
C LEU A 138 10.91 10.02 -12.72
N THR A 139 9.67 9.63 -12.98
CA THR A 139 8.49 10.21 -12.34
C THR A 139 7.71 9.13 -11.58
N ARG A 140 7.29 9.45 -10.36
CA ARG A 140 6.35 8.63 -9.59
C ARG A 140 4.94 9.17 -9.78
N TYR A 141 4.03 8.27 -10.13
CA TYR A 141 2.61 8.55 -10.28
C TYR A 141 1.85 8.00 -9.08
N TYR A 142 1.04 8.85 -8.46
CA TYR A 142 0.03 8.45 -7.48
C TYR A 142 -1.27 8.24 -8.23
N MET A 143 -1.81 7.04 -8.18
CA MET A 143 -2.98 6.65 -8.97
C MET A 143 -4.10 6.14 -8.09
N MET A 144 -5.33 6.37 -8.49
CA MET A 144 -6.51 6.03 -7.73
C MET A 144 -7.66 5.62 -8.63
N LYS A 145 -8.49 4.69 -8.13
CA LYS A 145 -9.72 4.25 -8.76
C LYS A 145 -10.85 4.20 -7.74
N LYS A 146 -12.06 4.60 -8.14
CA LYS A 146 -13.29 4.34 -7.37
C LYS A 146 -13.68 2.87 -7.50
N LEU A 147 -14.02 2.27 -6.39
CA LEU A 147 -14.49 0.89 -6.34
C LEU A 147 -16.00 0.78 -6.48
#